data_834dd56a2f05e276f92f2322ce6203ca
#
_entry.id   834dd56a2f05e276f92f2322ce6203ca
#
_cell.length_a   1.000
_cell.length_b   1.000
_cell.length_c   1.000
_cell.angle_alpha   90.00
_cell.angle_beta   90.00
_cell.angle_gamma   90.00
#
_symmetry.space_group_name_H-M   'P 1'
#
loop_
_entity.id
_entity.type
_entity.pdbx_description
1 polymer ?
#
loop_
_entity_poly.entity_id
_entity_poly.type
_entity_poly.pdbx_seq_one_letter_code
_entity_poly.pdbx_strand_id
1 'polypeptide(L)'
;MKNLLPSLLLVLCMSSCWTQEASPVNNVEFDGTGYKPIYATPTEIENIKITNALGLTDPGKIYLLDPYIFVNERGKGVHIIDNSDPKNPDNMAFISIPGNYDIAAKGNWLYADNVSDLLVFDISDPKQPKLTKRIPNAIPAVDYPPFQNIYFECVNKKNGIVIGWEKVPMASVPNCYR
;
A
#
# COMPACT_ATOMS: atom_id res chain seq x y z
N MET A 1 61.62 24.10 38.89
CA MET A 1 60.46 24.81 38.34
C MET A 1 60.42 24.49 36.86
N LYS A 2 59.80 23.35 36.50
CA LYS A 2 59.74 22.85 35.12
C LYS A 2 58.35 22.20 34.90
N ASN A 3 57.65 22.66 33.87
CA ASN A 3 56.61 21.96 33.13
C ASN A 3 55.25 21.68 33.80
N LEU A 4 54.46 22.75 34.00
CA LEU A 4 53.02 22.64 34.36
C LEU A 4 52.06 23.23 33.29
N LEU A 5 52.56 23.43 32.07
CA LEU A 5 51.78 24.11 31.03
C LEU A 5 51.15 23.29 29.87
N PRO A 6 51.39 21.99 29.66
CA PRO A 6 50.71 21.28 28.60
C PRO A 6 49.42 20.54 29.01
N SER A 7 49.05 20.50 30.30
CA SER A 7 47.90 19.71 30.74
C SER A 7 46.54 20.46 30.70
N LEU A 8 46.57 21.79 30.46
CA LEU A 8 45.33 22.61 30.45
C LEU A 8 44.71 22.77 29.06
N LEU A 9 45.40 22.33 28.00
CA LEU A 9 44.91 22.51 26.61
C LEU A 9 44.10 21.32 26.09
N LEU A 10 43.97 20.22 26.84
CA LEU A 10 43.32 18.98 26.38
C LEU A 10 41.85 18.87 26.84
N VAL A 11 41.34 19.81 27.64
CA VAL A 11 39.96 19.73 28.21
C VAL A 11 38.92 20.53 27.41
N LEU A 12 39.33 21.31 26.41
CA LEU A 12 38.39 22.18 25.66
C LEU A 12 37.80 21.55 24.38
N CYS A 13 38.07 20.30 24.04
CA CYS A 13 37.59 19.67 22.82
C CYS A 13 36.37 18.75 23.01
N MET A 14 35.73 18.75 24.20
CA MET A 14 34.52 17.92 24.47
C MET A 14 33.24 18.72 24.48
N SER A 15 33.19 19.89 23.83
CA SER A 15 31.90 20.50 23.45
C SER A 15 31.43 19.83 22.17
N SER A 16 31.07 18.55 22.26
CA SER A 16 30.34 17.82 21.24
C SER A 16 29.07 18.57 20.93
N CYS A 17 28.91 18.97 19.69
CA CYS A 17 27.68 19.47 19.13
C CYS A 17 26.50 18.58 19.50
N TRP A 18 25.66 19.04 20.40
CA TRP A 18 24.31 18.53 20.54
C TRP A 18 23.54 19.11 19.35
N THR A 19 23.57 18.42 18.24
CA THR A 19 22.62 18.67 17.17
C THR A 19 21.26 18.26 17.70
N GLN A 20 20.43 19.21 18.13
CA GLN A 20 19.02 19.02 18.18
C GLN A 20 18.60 18.69 16.75
N GLU A 21 18.23 17.42 16.52
CA GLU A 21 17.48 17.08 15.29
C GLU A 21 16.22 17.93 15.34
N ALA A 22 16.20 18.97 14.51
CA ALA A 22 14.99 19.71 14.27
C ALA A 22 13.98 18.69 13.73
N SER A 23 12.89 18.46 14.46
CA SER A 23 11.77 17.69 13.94
C SER A 23 11.45 18.22 12.55
N PRO A 24 11.30 17.38 11.52
CA PRO A 24 10.98 17.85 10.20
C PRO A 24 9.74 18.72 10.29
N VAL A 25 9.89 20.00 10.01
CA VAL A 25 8.77 20.93 9.96
C VAL A 25 7.94 20.49 8.75
N ASN A 26 6.76 19.93 9.01
CA ASN A 26 5.81 19.63 7.95
C ASN A 26 5.38 20.96 7.33
N ASN A 27 6.04 21.34 6.24
CA ASN A 27 5.75 22.58 5.49
C ASN A 27 4.57 22.39 4.52
N VAL A 28 3.82 21.30 4.64
CA VAL A 28 2.64 21.07 3.80
C VAL A 28 1.45 21.75 4.46
N GLU A 29 0.98 22.79 3.83
CA GLU A 29 -0.25 23.47 4.24
C GLU A 29 -1.45 22.54 4.07
N PHE A 30 -2.31 22.47 5.08
CA PHE A 30 -3.52 21.67 5.00
C PHE A 30 -4.53 22.32 4.05
N ASP A 31 -4.85 21.62 2.96
CA ASP A 31 -5.74 22.07 1.88
C ASP A 31 -7.24 21.83 2.16
N GLY A 32 -7.59 21.42 3.38
CA GLY A 32 -8.98 21.05 3.74
C GLY A 32 -9.35 19.63 3.35
N THR A 33 -8.40 18.81 2.84
CA THR A 33 -8.65 17.42 2.49
C THR A 33 -7.70 16.47 3.21
N GLY A 34 -8.09 15.22 3.38
CA GLY A 34 -7.28 14.16 3.95
C GLY A 34 -7.80 12.79 3.60
N TYR A 35 -7.14 11.77 4.10
CA TYR A 35 -7.53 10.39 3.83
C TYR A 35 -8.20 9.75 5.05
N LYS A 36 -9.34 9.09 4.83
CA LYS A 36 -9.98 8.24 5.84
C LYS A 36 -9.69 6.77 5.55
N PRO A 37 -9.40 5.96 6.59
CA PRO A 37 -9.25 4.53 6.43
C PRO A 37 -10.59 3.87 6.12
N ILE A 38 -10.57 2.94 5.17
CA ILE A 38 -11.66 2.02 4.86
C ILE A 38 -11.37 0.73 5.63
N TYR A 39 -12.31 0.32 6.48
CA TYR A 39 -12.15 -0.85 7.33
C TYR A 39 -12.95 -2.05 6.80
N ALA A 40 -12.43 -3.25 7.05
CA ALA A 40 -13.13 -4.51 6.84
C ALA A 40 -12.97 -5.43 8.05
N THR A 41 -13.91 -6.35 8.20
CA THR A 41 -13.83 -7.44 9.16
C THR A 41 -12.90 -8.55 8.63
N PRO A 42 -12.38 -9.46 9.49
CA PRO A 42 -11.62 -10.62 9.04
C PRO A 42 -12.37 -11.46 8.01
N THR A 43 -13.68 -11.67 8.20
CA THR A 43 -14.53 -12.45 7.28
C THR A 43 -14.62 -11.80 5.89
N GLU A 44 -14.70 -10.46 5.81
CA GLU A 44 -14.71 -9.77 4.53
C GLU A 44 -13.38 -9.87 3.80
N ILE A 45 -12.26 -9.84 4.53
CA ILE A 45 -10.91 -10.00 3.96
C ILE A 45 -10.69 -11.41 3.39
N GLU A 46 -11.24 -12.43 4.05
CA GLU A 46 -11.15 -13.82 3.59
C GLU A 46 -12.02 -14.12 2.36
N ASN A 47 -13.00 -13.27 2.08
CA ASN A 47 -14.01 -13.49 1.04
C ASN A 47 -13.49 -13.10 -0.36
N ILE A 48 -12.59 -13.93 -0.89
CA ILE A 48 -12.04 -13.76 -2.24
C ILE A 48 -13.02 -14.33 -3.26
N LYS A 49 -13.35 -13.53 -4.29
CA LYS A 49 -14.33 -13.91 -5.33
C LYS A 49 -13.84 -13.55 -6.72
N ILE A 50 -14.19 -14.37 -7.69
CA ILE A 50 -14.12 -14.02 -9.09
C ILE A 50 -15.51 -13.55 -9.51
N THR A 51 -15.58 -12.34 -10.06
CA THR A 51 -16.82 -11.69 -10.44
C THR A 51 -16.78 -11.31 -11.92
N ASN A 52 -17.90 -10.84 -12.45
CA ASN A 52 -17.93 -10.16 -13.74
C ASN A 52 -17.01 -8.95 -13.74
N ALA A 53 -16.61 -8.50 -14.92
CA ALA A 53 -15.80 -7.31 -15.09
C ALA A 53 -16.40 -6.09 -14.38
N LEU A 54 -15.55 -5.28 -13.78
CA LEU A 54 -15.88 -3.99 -13.18
C LEU A 54 -15.19 -2.87 -13.98
N GLY A 55 -15.69 -1.65 -13.90
CA GLY A 55 -15.00 -0.49 -14.45
C GLY A 55 -13.72 -0.20 -13.66
N LEU A 56 -12.65 0.20 -14.34
CA LEU A 56 -11.43 0.68 -13.71
C LEU A 56 -11.69 2.08 -13.12
N THR A 57 -11.33 2.27 -11.86
CA THR A 57 -11.53 3.54 -11.13
C THR A 57 -10.26 4.08 -10.51
N ASP A 58 -9.42 3.21 -9.94
CA ASP A 58 -8.15 3.57 -9.30
C ASP A 58 -7.07 2.52 -9.64
N PRO A 59 -6.60 2.48 -10.92
CA PRO A 59 -5.63 1.48 -11.34
C PRO A 59 -4.27 1.67 -10.65
N GLY A 60 -3.70 0.55 -10.24
CA GLY A 60 -2.37 0.44 -9.68
C GLY A 60 -1.38 -0.21 -10.66
N LYS A 61 -0.71 -1.28 -10.23
CA LYS A 61 0.22 -2.02 -11.07
C LYS A 61 -0.47 -2.75 -12.23
N ILE A 62 0.26 -2.84 -13.34
CA ILE A 62 -0.15 -3.56 -14.53
C ILE A 62 0.86 -4.68 -14.76
N TYR A 63 0.38 -5.87 -15.03
CA TYR A 63 1.18 -7.01 -15.44
C TYR A 63 0.69 -7.55 -16.79
N LEU A 64 1.63 -7.76 -17.71
CA LEU A 64 1.34 -8.28 -19.05
C LEU A 64 1.71 -9.77 -19.11
N LEU A 65 0.74 -10.59 -19.44
CA LEU A 65 0.91 -12.01 -19.77
C LEU A 65 0.19 -12.27 -21.09
N ASP A 66 0.92 -12.08 -22.19
CA ASP A 66 0.36 -12.16 -23.55
C ASP A 66 -0.55 -13.39 -23.74
N PRO A 67 -1.78 -13.21 -24.25
CA PRO A 67 -2.39 -11.94 -24.68
C PRO A 67 -3.15 -11.17 -23.56
N TYR A 68 -3.01 -11.54 -22.30
CA TYR A 68 -3.78 -10.98 -21.19
C TYR A 68 -3.06 -9.83 -20.48
N ILE A 69 -3.86 -8.92 -19.93
CA ILE A 69 -3.40 -7.84 -19.06
C ILE A 69 -4.09 -7.99 -17.71
N PHE A 70 -3.29 -7.99 -16.65
CA PHE A 70 -3.77 -7.94 -15.26
C PHE A 70 -3.56 -6.53 -14.74
N VAL A 71 -4.62 -5.86 -14.26
CA VAL A 71 -4.56 -4.51 -13.71
C VAL A 71 -5.03 -4.53 -12.26
N ASN A 72 -4.14 -4.16 -11.35
CA ASN A 72 -4.55 -3.95 -9.96
C ASN A 72 -5.53 -2.78 -9.86
N GLU A 73 -6.61 -2.96 -9.15
CA GLU A 73 -7.52 -1.91 -8.67
C GLU A 73 -7.25 -1.70 -7.19
N ARG A 74 -6.63 -0.58 -6.82
CA ARG A 74 -6.10 -0.37 -5.45
C ARG A 74 -7.15 -0.55 -4.39
N GLY A 75 -6.82 -1.38 -3.38
CA GLY A 75 -7.69 -1.73 -2.25
C GLY A 75 -8.81 -2.72 -2.58
N LYS A 76 -9.01 -3.10 -3.86
CA LYS A 76 -10.19 -3.86 -4.31
C LYS A 76 -9.87 -5.19 -4.97
N GLY A 77 -8.78 -5.30 -5.76
CA GLY A 77 -8.44 -6.53 -6.45
C GLY A 77 -7.78 -6.37 -7.81
N VAL A 78 -8.08 -7.30 -8.75
CA VAL A 78 -7.36 -7.41 -10.03
C VAL A 78 -8.34 -7.59 -11.18
N HIS A 79 -8.27 -6.71 -12.18
CA HIS A 79 -8.95 -6.88 -13.46
C HIS A 79 -8.18 -7.86 -14.35
N ILE A 80 -8.90 -8.64 -15.10
CA ILE A 80 -8.37 -9.53 -16.14
C ILE A 80 -8.92 -9.08 -17.49
N ILE A 81 -8.03 -8.66 -18.36
CA ILE A 81 -8.36 -8.08 -19.65
C ILE A 81 -7.78 -8.98 -20.76
N ASP A 82 -8.62 -9.44 -21.68
CA ASP A 82 -8.17 -10.09 -22.92
C ASP A 82 -7.75 -9.01 -23.92
N ASN A 83 -6.48 -9.01 -24.27
CA ASN A 83 -5.88 -8.06 -25.20
C ASN A 83 -5.46 -8.77 -26.51
N SER A 84 -6.11 -9.87 -26.87
CA SER A 84 -5.85 -10.59 -28.12
C SER A 84 -6.09 -9.70 -29.36
N ASP A 85 -7.04 -8.78 -29.26
CA ASP A 85 -7.18 -7.64 -30.18
C ASP A 85 -6.84 -6.33 -29.46
N PRO A 86 -5.62 -5.77 -29.59
CA PRO A 86 -5.22 -4.55 -28.92
C PRO A 86 -6.03 -3.29 -29.31
N LYS A 87 -6.83 -3.36 -30.39
CA LYS A 87 -7.73 -2.26 -30.77
C LYS A 87 -9.04 -2.31 -30.00
N ASN A 88 -9.41 -3.50 -29.50
CA ASN A 88 -10.66 -3.74 -28.78
C ASN A 88 -10.40 -4.67 -27.58
N PRO A 89 -9.65 -4.23 -26.55
CA PRO A 89 -9.39 -5.05 -25.37
C PRO A 89 -10.69 -5.32 -24.62
N ASP A 90 -10.88 -6.58 -24.18
CA ASP A 90 -12.09 -7.02 -23.46
C ASP A 90 -11.78 -7.20 -21.95
N ASN A 91 -12.43 -6.41 -21.11
CA ASN A 91 -12.34 -6.56 -19.65
C ASN A 91 -13.28 -7.70 -19.22
N MET A 92 -12.70 -8.90 -19.04
CA MET A 92 -13.46 -10.14 -18.89
C MET A 92 -13.96 -10.43 -17.49
N ALA A 93 -13.14 -10.16 -16.49
CA ALA A 93 -13.39 -10.57 -15.11
C ALA A 93 -12.65 -9.70 -14.10
N PHE A 94 -13.08 -9.82 -12.85
CA PHE A 94 -12.44 -9.16 -11.73
C PHE A 94 -12.24 -10.16 -10.58
N ILE A 95 -11.02 -10.25 -10.06
CA ILE A 95 -10.70 -10.99 -8.83
C ILE A 95 -10.86 -9.99 -7.68
N SER A 96 -11.94 -10.09 -6.91
CA SER A 96 -12.16 -9.27 -5.72
C SER A 96 -11.25 -9.72 -4.59
N ILE A 97 -10.32 -8.85 -4.19
CA ILE A 97 -9.33 -9.07 -3.13
C ILE A 97 -9.31 -7.83 -2.25
N PRO A 98 -10.07 -7.79 -1.14
CA PRO A 98 -10.07 -6.64 -0.23
C PRO A 98 -8.68 -6.30 0.27
N GLY A 99 -8.27 -5.04 0.18
CA GLY A 99 -6.95 -4.59 0.62
C GLY A 99 -5.79 -4.98 -0.30
N ASN A 100 -6.06 -5.26 -1.60
CA ASN A 100 -5.03 -5.55 -2.59
C ASN A 100 -4.42 -4.25 -3.14
N TYR A 101 -3.11 -4.08 -2.99
CA TYR A 101 -2.36 -2.92 -3.49
C TYR A 101 -1.27 -3.30 -4.47
N ASP A 102 -0.83 -4.56 -4.45
CA ASP A 102 0.28 -5.01 -5.27
C ASP A 102 -0.01 -6.36 -5.92
N ILE A 103 0.49 -6.52 -7.15
CA ILE A 103 0.46 -7.77 -7.89
C ILE A 103 1.81 -8.05 -8.53
N ALA A 104 2.11 -9.34 -8.66
CA ALA A 104 3.21 -9.84 -9.47
C ALA A 104 2.77 -11.13 -10.14
N ALA A 105 3.36 -11.47 -11.30
CA ALA A 105 3.11 -12.77 -11.88
C ALA A 105 4.40 -13.41 -12.40
N LYS A 106 4.42 -14.74 -12.42
CA LYS A 106 5.52 -15.52 -12.98
C LYS A 106 4.98 -16.82 -13.58
N GLY A 107 5.14 -16.98 -14.89
CA GLY A 107 4.53 -18.09 -15.62
C GLY A 107 3.01 -18.09 -15.39
N ASN A 108 2.45 -19.21 -15.00
CA ASN A 108 1.01 -19.37 -14.77
C ASN A 108 0.56 -18.99 -13.33
N TRP A 109 1.37 -18.24 -12.60
CA TRP A 109 1.07 -17.86 -11.21
C TRP A 109 0.95 -16.36 -11.06
N LEU A 110 -0.21 -15.90 -10.53
CA LEU A 110 -0.44 -14.55 -10.09
C LEU A 110 -0.31 -14.50 -8.57
N TYR A 111 0.48 -13.57 -8.09
CA TYR A 111 0.67 -13.25 -6.68
C TYR A 111 -0.02 -11.92 -6.40
N ALA A 112 -0.83 -11.87 -5.37
CA ALA A 112 -1.53 -10.65 -4.96
C ALA A 112 -1.48 -10.52 -3.45
N ASP A 113 -1.22 -9.33 -2.93
CA ASP A 113 -1.39 -9.07 -1.51
C ASP A 113 -2.87 -9.05 -1.12
N ASN A 114 -3.14 -9.35 0.14
CA ASN A 114 -4.45 -9.21 0.77
C ASN A 114 -4.19 -8.73 2.20
N VAL A 115 -3.98 -7.42 2.33
CA VAL A 115 -3.50 -6.74 3.54
C VAL A 115 -2.10 -7.23 3.95
N SER A 116 -2.01 -8.20 4.85
CA SER A 116 -0.75 -8.81 5.29
C SER A 116 -0.47 -10.17 4.67
N ASP A 117 -1.46 -10.77 4.01
CA ASP A 117 -1.33 -12.09 3.42
C ASP A 117 -0.88 -12.02 1.96
N LEU A 118 -0.25 -13.06 1.48
CA LEU A 118 0.06 -13.26 0.06
C LEU A 118 -0.84 -14.37 -0.49
N LEU A 119 -1.63 -14.04 -1.50
CA LEU A 119 -2.46 -14.97 -2.25
C LEU A 119 -1.73 -15.42 -3.50
N VAL A 120 -1.90 -16.69 -3.86
CA VAL A 120 -1.36 -17.29 -5.10
C VAL A 120 -2.50 -17.87 -5.91
N PHE A 121 -2.66 -17.37 -7.12
CA PHE A 121 -3.65 -17.85 -8.07
C PHE A 121 -2.97 -18.60 -9.20
N ASP A 122 -3.55 -19.73 -9.60
CA ASP A 122 -3.28 -20.38 -10.88
C ASP A 122 -4.04 -19.62 -11.97
N ILE A 123 -3.30 -19.08 -12.93
CA ILE A 123 -3.81 -18.34 -14.08
C ILE A 123 -3.46 -19.06 -15.39
N SER A 124 -3.29 -20.40 -15.37
CA SER A 124 -3.13 -21.21 -16.58
C SER A 124 -4.31 -21.04 -17.54
N ASP A 125 -5.50 -20.84 -17.00
CA ASP A 125 -6.67 -20.30 -17.70
C ASP A 125 -7.04 -18.94 -17.09
N PRO A 126 -6.64 -17.83 -17.68
CA PRO A 126 -6.94 -16.50 -17.15
C PRO A 126 -8.43 -16.16 -17.07
N LYS A 127 -9.28 -16.90 -17.83
CA LYS A 127 -10.75 -16.74 -17.75
C LYS A 127 -11.33 -17.38 -16.49
N GLN A 128 -10.59 -18.32 -15.88
CA GLN A 128 -11.00 -19.06 -14.68
C GLN A 128 -9.85 -19.16 -13.67
N PRO A 129 -9.34 -18.03 -13.13
CA PRO A 129 -8.26 -18.04 -12.16
C PRO A 129 -8.68 -18.81 -10.91
N LYS A 130 -7.76 -19.54 -10.29
CA LYS A 130 -8.04 -20.36 -9.10
C LYS A 130 -7.12 -19.95 -7.96
N LEU A 131 -7.69 -19.57 -6.82
CA LEU A 131 -6.91 -19.40 -5.60
C LEU A 131 -6.36 -20.76 -5.16
N THR A 132 -5.04 -20.92 -5.17
CA THR A 132 -4.36 -22.17 -4.83
C THR A 132 -3.71 -22.14 -3.46
N LYS A 133 -3.29 -20.96 -3.00
CA LYS A 133 -2.61 -20.81 -1.72
C LYS A 133 -2.83 -19.43 -1.11
N ARG A 134 -2.96 -19.40 0.21
CA ARG A 134 -2.84 -18.21 1.05
C ARG A 134 -1.64 -18.40 1.99
N ILE A 135 -0.77 -17.43 2.06
CA ILE A 135 0.39 -17.41 2.96
C ILE A 135 0.11 -16.28 3.96
N PRO A 136 -0.27 -16.59 5.20
CA PRO A 136 -0.63 -15.57 6.16
C PRO A 136 0.60 -14.81 6.64
N ASN A 137 0.42 -13.50 6.91
CA ASN A 137 1.45 -12.59 7.45
C ASN A 137 2.76 -12.59 6.63
N ALA A 138 2.65 -12.75 5.31
CA ALA A 138 3.81 -12.73 4.40
C ALA A 138 4.34 -11.31 4.14
N ILE A 139 3.50 -10.30 4.35
CA ILE A 139 3.76 -8.90 4.05
C ILE A 139 3.47 -8.06 5.30
N PRO A 140 4.33 -7.09 5.66
CA PRO A 140 4.05 -6.19 6.77
C PRO A 140 2.79 -5.35 6.48
N ALA A 141 1.79 -5.42 7.37
CA ALA A 141 0.65 -4.51 7.31
C ALA A 141 1.08 -3.08 7.67
N VAL A 142 0.52 -2.09 6.98
CA VAL A 142 0.80 -0.68 7.21
C VAL A 142 -0.47 0.09 7.58
N ASP A 143 -0.36 0.95 8.59
CA ASP A 143 -1.48 1.73 9.13
C ASP A 143 -1.47 3.18 8.57
N TYR A 144 -1.13 3.35 7.29
CA TYR A 144 -1.07 4.66 6.63
C TYR A 144 -1.35 4.55 5.13
N PRO A 145 -1.83 5.63 4.47
CA PRO A 145 -2.04 5.65 3.03
C PRO A 145 -0.73 5.49 2.22
N PRO A 146 -0.78 4.97 0.98
CA PRO A 146 0.41 4.78 0.15
C PRO A 146 0.98 6.08 -0.46
N PHE A 147 0.51 7.25 0.00
CA PHE A 147 0.92 8.57 -0.50
C PHE A 147 1.82 9.29 0.51
N GLN A 148 2.60 10.27 0.04
CA GLN A 148 3.48 11.10 0.85
C GLN A 148 2.92 12.53 0.94
N ASN A 149 3.34 13.27 1.96
CA ASN A 149 2.96 14.67 2.19
C ASN A 149 1.44 14.86 2.30
N ILE A 150 0.77 13.97 3.02
CA ILE A 150 -0.67 13.96 3.17
C ILE A 150 -1.10 13.86 4.63
N TYR A 151 -2.23 14.46 4.93
CA TYR A 151 -2.94 14.28 6.21
C TYR A 151 -3.92 13.13 6.11
N PHE A 152 -4.10 12.39 7.21
CA PHE A 152 -5.05 11.28 7.27
C PHE A 152 -5.58 11.04 8.67
N GLU A 153 -6.77 10.45 8.77
CA GLU A 153 -7.36 10.02 10.03
C GLU A 153 -6.56 8.85 10.60
N CYS A 154 -6.09 9.00 11.85
CA CYS A 154 -5.29 7.94 12.50
C CYS A 154 -6.09 6.65 12.62
N VAL A 155 -5.44 5.52 12.32
CA VAL A 155 -6.09 4.21 12.34
C VAL A 155 -6.56 3.84 13.74
N ASN A 156 -7.82 3.48 13.87
CA ASN A 156 -8.39 2.88 15.08
C ASN A 156 -8.64 1.39 14.85
N LYS A 157 -7.76 0.55 15.38
CA LYS A 157 -7.82 -0.93 15.22
C LYS A 157 -9.10 -1.57 15.78
N LYS A 158 -9.87 -0.86 16.60
CA LYS A 158 -11.19 -1.33 17.06
C LYS A 158 -12.25 -1.32 15.96
N ASN A 159 -12.05 -0.52 14.90
CA ASN A 159 -12.97 -0.44 13.78
C ASN A 159 -12.78 -1.58 12.75
N GLY A 160 -11.69 -2.35 12.85
CA GLY A 160 -11.37 -3.44 11.93
C GLY A 160 -9.97 -3.32 11.33
N ILE A 161 -9.78 -3.97 10.20
CA ILE A 161 -8.53 -4.03 9.44
C ILE A 161 -8.62 -3.04 8.28
N VAL A 162 -7.60 -2.20 8.10
CA VAL A 162 -7.59 -1.23 6.99
C VAL A 162 -7.36 -1.96 5.66
N ILE A 163 -8.28 -1.75 4.73
CA ILE A 163 -8.23 -2.32 3.37
C ILE A 163 -8.08 -1.26 2.29
N GLY A 164 -8.16 0.01 2.65
CA GLY A 164 -8.08 1.11 1.68
C GLY A 164 -8.13 2.47 2.36
N TRP A 165 -8.04 3.50 1.52
CA TRP A 165 -8.06 4.88 1.94
C TRP A 165 -8.89 5.72 0.96
N GLU A 166 -9.78 6.54 1.48
CA GLU A 166 -10.62 7.44 0.70
C GLU A 166 -10.21 8.89 0.97
N LYS A 167 -9.99 9.67 -0.10
CA LYS A 167 -9.75 11.11 0.02
C LYS A 167 -11.08 11.84 0.24
N VAL A 168 -11.17 12.58 1.34
CA VAL A 168 -12.41 13.29 1.74
C VAL A 168 -12.10 14.70 2.22
N PRO A 169 -13.07 15.64 2.13
CA PRO A 169 -12.99 16.91 2.84
C PRO A 169 -12.94 16.69 4.35
N MET A 170 -12.12 17.48 5.07
CA MET A 170 -11.97 17.44 6.52
C MET A 170 -12.14 18.82 7.11
N ALA A 171 -12.95 18.93 8.17
CA ALA A 171 -13.23 20.21 8.84
C ALA A 171 -12.06 20.74 9.69
N SER A 172 -11.10 19.88 10.04
CA SER A 172 -9.92 20.21 10.82
C SER A 172 -8.73 19.37 10.40
N VAL A 173 -7.53 19.86 10.69
CA VAL A 173 -6.28 19.14 10.42
C VAL A 173 -6.24 17.83 11.22
N PRO A 174 -6.09 16.67 10.57
CA PRO A 174 -5.93 15.39 11.26
C PRO A 174 -4.60 15.32 12.04
N ASN A 175 -4.57 14.49 13.08
CA ASN A 175 -3.36 14.29 13.89
C ASN A 175 -2.31 13.40 13.19
N CYS A 176 -2.69 12.61 12.18
CA CYS A 176 -1.76 11.76 11.45
C CYS A 176 -1.37 12.40 10.12
N TYR A 177 -0.06 12.32 9.83
CA TYR A 177 0.58 12.86 8.64
C TYR A 177 1.64 11.87 8.14
N ARG A 178 1.87 11.86 6.84
CA ARG A 178 2.91 11.04 6.21
C ARG A 178 3.63 11.82 5.12
#